data_5303f42c9a900bb6a24502874e7c8a99
#
_entry.id   5303f42c9a900bb6a24502874e7c8a99
#
_cell.length_a   1.000
_cell.length_b   1.000
_cell.length_c   1.000
_cell.angle_alpha   90.00
_cell.angle_beta   90.00
_cell.angle_gamma   90.00
#
_symmetry.space_group_name_H-M   'P 1'
#
loop_
_entity.id
_entity.type
_entity.pdbx_description
1 polymer ?
#
loop_
_entity_poly.entity_id
_entity_poly.type
_entity_poly.pdbx_seq_one_letter_code
_entity_poly.pdbx_strand_id
1 'polypeptide(L)'
;VSLAALALAAAPREASPQEVSRLFAENASGHPRLFLRDYRTLEESRKTATGSAMTGRILHDSGKMLGYPVVERRMTGNQMLSVSRNILYRINTLAIAYRLSGDRRYADKAVAEMRNAAAFPDWNPQHFLDVAELTLAMAFGYDWLYDLLDENDRQLFEQAIIEKGILPSYGEPRYNWCQVCHAGMTAGALAVFERNPELAAKTIARAVNCLPPAMRASYYPKGAYPEGPVYWSYGSEFNVALLAMLESALGTDFGLA
;
A
#
# COMPACT_ATOMS: atom_id res chain seq x y z
N VAL A 1 5.94 -16.45 -37.43
CA VAL A 1 4.96 -16.66 -36.35
C VAL A 1 5.73 -17.04 -35.11
N SER A 2 6.03 -16.06 -34.25
CA SER A 2 6.70 -16.28 -32.98
C SER A 2 5.64 -16.81 -32.01
N LEU A 3 5.80 -18.06 -31.56
CA LEU A 3 5.11 -18.58 -30.38
C LEU A 3 5.68 -17.85 -29.16
N ALA A 4 4.95 -16.83 -28.69
CA ALA A 4 5.17 -16.30 -27.37
C ALA A 4 4.95 -17.47 -26.39
N ALA A 5 5.99 -17.84 -25.66
CA ALA A 5 5.87 -18.78 -24.56
C ALA A 5 4.85 -18.17 -23.58
N LEU A 6 3.66 -18.78 -23.47
CA LEU A 6 2.81 -18.60 -22.32
C LEU A 6 3.65 -19.07 -21.12
N ALA A 7 4.16 -18.12 -20.35
CA ALA A 7 4.63 -18.45 -19.03
C ALA A 7 3.44 -19.02 -18.28
N LEU A 8 3.44 -20.33 -18.01
CA LEU A 8 2.49 -20.92 -17.09
C LEU A 8 2.67 -20.16 -15.77
N ALA A 9 1.63 -19.45 -15.33
CA ALA A 9 1.62 -18.88 -14.01
C ALA A 9 1.95 -19.98 -13.00
N ALA A 10 2.94 -19.73 -12.16
CA ALA A 10 3.30 -20.69 -11.11
C ALA A 10 2.10 -20.86 -10.18
N ALA A 11 1.82 -22.10 -9.76
CA ALA A 11 0.75 -22.32 -8.79
C ALA A 11 1.05 -21.57 -7.48
N PRO A 12 0.03 -21.02 -6.80
CA PRO A 12 0.20 -20.40 -5.50
C PRO A 12 0.95 -21.31 -4.54
N ARG A 13 1.98 -20.76 -3.89
CA ARG A 13 2.80 -21.51 -2.92
C ARG A 13 2.80 -20.80 -1.57
N GLU A 14 2.91 -21.56 -0.51
CA GLU A 14 3.03 -21.02 0.83
C GLU A 14 4.37 -20.29 1.01
N ALA A 15 4.35 -19.23 1.81
CA ALA A 15 5.53 -18.49 2.22
C ALA A 15 5.83 -18.74 3.70
N SER A 16 7.09 -18.97 4.05
CA SER A 16 7.56 -18.91 5.43
C SER A 16 8.16 -17.54 5.77
N PRO A 17 8.15 -17.11 7.05
CA PRO A 17 8.83 -15.89 7.45
C PRO A 17 10.32 -15.88 7.10
N GLN A 18 11.00 -17.03 7.17
CA GLN A 18 12.41 -17.16 6.81
C GLN A 18 12.63 -16.92 5.31
N GLU A 19 11.75 -17.46 4.48
CA GLU A 19 11.80 -17.21 3.04
C GLU A 19 11.56 -15.74 2.71
N VAL A 20 10.56 -15.10 3.34
CA VAL A 20 10.30 -13.67 3.15
C VAL A 20 11.52 -12.83 3.53
N SER A 21 12.16 -13.12 4.67
CA SER A 21 13.38 -12.41 5.11
C SER A 21 14.52 -12.58 4.12
N ARG A 22 14.72 -13.79 3.59
CA ARG A 22 15.75 -14.07 2.58
C ARG A 22 15.46 -13.28 1.29
N LEU A 23 14.24 -13.36 0.77
CA LEU A 23 13.86 -12.65 -0.45
C LEU A 23 13.98 -11.14 -0.29
N PHE A 24 13.60 -10.59 0.87
CA PHE A 24 13.80 -9.19 1.16
C PHE A 24 15.27 -8.79 1.13
N ALA A 25 16.15 -9.55 1.77
CA ALA A 25 17.58 -9.29 1.76
C ALA A 25 18.21 -9.39 0.36
N GLU A 26 17.68 -10.26 -0.50
CA GLU A 26 18.16 -10.45 -1.87
C GLU A 26 17.67 -9.38 -2.85
N ASN A 27 16.46 -8.83 -2.64
CA ASN A 27 15.77 -8.00 -3.63
C ASN A 27 15.54 -6.55 -3.20
N ALA A 28 15.37 -6.25 -1.92
CA ALA A 28 15.14 -4.90 -1.45
C ALA A 28 16.44 -4.13 -1.32
N SER A 29 16.61 -3.10 -2.12
CA SER A 29 17.84 -2.28 -2.19
C SER A 29 17.68 -0.87 -1.61
N GLY A 30 16.82 -0.70 -0.59
CA GLY A 30 16.49 0.61 -0.03
C GLY A 30 15.11 1.11 -0.44
N HIS A 31 14.92 2.41 -0.46
CA HIS A 31 13.68 3.07 -0.88
C HIS A 31 13.88 3.82 -2.20
N PRO A 32 12.88 3.85 -3.11
CA PRO A 32 11.56 3.24 -3.01
C PRO A 32 11.60 1.74 -3.30
N ARG A 33 10.64 1.01 -2.72
CA ARG A 33 10.47 -0.44 -2.93
C ARG A 33 9.01 -0.85 -3.16
N LEU A 34 8.05 0.00 -2.80
CA LEU A 34 6.62 -0.25 -3.00
C LEU A 34 6.19 0.23 -4.37
N PHE A 35 5.75 -0.67 -5.25
CA PHE A 35 5.45 -0.48 -6.68
C PHE A 35 6.64 -0.05 -7.53
N LEU A 36 7.45 0.85 -7.02
CA LEU A 36 8.54 1.48 -7.75
C LEU A 36 9.85 1.07 -7.10
N ARG A 37 10.78 0.57 -7.90
CA ARG A 37 12.19 0.40 -7.49
C ARG A 37 13.02 1.64 -7.81
N ASP A 38 12.56 2.41 -8.80
CA ASP A 38 13.08 3.71 -9.16
C ASP A 38 11.97 4.55 -9.84
N TYR A 39 12.24 5.81 -10.11
CA TYR A 39 11.25 6.72 -10.69
C TYR A 39 11.29 6.80 -12.23
N ARG A 40 12.14 6.01 -12.89
CA ARG A 40 12.25 5.98 -14.38
C ARG A 40 10.94 5.55 -15.01
N THR A 41 10.23 4.60 -14.40
CA THR A 41 8.91 4.16 -14.88
C THR A 41 7.91 5.30 -14.93
N LEU A 42 7.93 6.23 -13.96
CA LEU A 42 7.09 7.43 -13.98
C LEU A 42 7.48 8.36 -15.12
N GLU A 43 8.77 8.57 -15.33
CA GLU A 43 9.27 9.42 -16.43
C GLU A 43 8.92 8.84 -17.80
N GLU A 44 9.07 7.53 -17.99
CA GLU A 44 8.67 6.87 -19.24
C GLU A 44 7.15 6.93 -19.47
N SER A 45 6.35 6.73 -18.43
CA SER A 45 4.89 6.80 -18.53
C SER A 45 4.40 8.17 -19.01
N ARG A 46 5.05 9.25 -18.59
CA ARG A 46 4.72 10.64 -19.01
C ARG A 46 4.86 10.87 -20.52
N LYS A 47 5.66 10.07 -21.20
CA LYS A 47 5.87 10.18 -22.66
C LYS A 47 4.67 9.64 -23.44
N THR A 48 3.78 8.88 -22.82
CA THR A 48 2.56 8.39 -23.44
C THR A 48 1.41 9.40 -23.29
N ALA A 49 0.44 9.37 -24.21
CA ALA A 49 -0.74 10.24 -24.14
C ALA A 49 -1.53 10.02 -22.83
N THR A 50 -1.75 8.77 -22.45
CA THR A 50 -2.46 8.42 -21.21
C THR A 50 -1.68 8.88 -19.98
N GLY A 51 -0.39 8.57 -19.89
CA GLY A 51 0.45 8.97 -18.74
C GLY A 51 0.60 10.48 -18.62
N SER A 52 0.67 11.21 -19.73
CA SER A 52 0.65 12.67 -19.75
C SER A 52 -0.67 13.23 -19.18
N ALA A 53 -1.81 12.68 -19.62
CA ALA A 53 -3.12 13.09 -19.11
C ALA A 53 -3.27 12.79 -17.61
N MET A 54 -2.83 11.62 -17.15
CA MET A 54 -2.82 11.25 -15.74
C MET A 54 -1.91 12.16 -14.92
N THR A 55 -0.72 12.48 -15.42
CA THR A 55 0.20 13.44 -14.80
C THR A 55 -0.46 14.80 -14.62
N GLY A 56 -1.12 15.31 -15.66
CA GLY A 56 -1.86 16.58 -15.59
C GLY A 56 -2.95 16.54 -14.52
N ARG A 57 -3.69 15.45 -14.39
CA ARG A 57 -4.71 15.28 -13.38
C ARG A 57 -4.13 15.23 -11.96
N ILE A 58 -3.06 14.47 -11.75
CA ILE A 58 -2.37 14.38 -10.46
C ILE A 58 -1.88 15.75 -10.00
N LEU A 59 -1.18 16.49 -10.87
CA LEU A 59 -0.67 17.81 -10.54
C LEU A 59 -1.79 18.84 -10.27
N HIS A 60 -2.88 18.78 -11.04
CA HIS A 60 -4.05 19.64 -10.82
C HIS A 60 -4.68 19.39 -9.44
N ASP A 61 -4.93 18.13 -9.10
CA ASP A 61 -5.55 17.76 -7.82
C ASP A 61 -4.62 18.07 -6.64
N SER A 62 -3.31 17.80 -6.78
CA SER A 62 -2.30 18.15 -5.79
C SER A 62 -2.19 19.64 -5.55
N GLY A 63 -2.30 20.46 -6.60
CA GLY A 63 -2.31 21.93 -6.50
C GLY A 63 -3.44 22.44 -5.60
N LYS A 64 -4.63 21.83 -5.69
CA LYS A 64 -5.75 22.17 -4.78
C LYS A 64 -5.47 21.75 -3.34
N MET A 65 -4.85 20.58 -3.15
CA MET A 65 -4.57 20.04 -1.83
C MET A 65 -3.59 20.90 -1.01
N LEU A 66 -2.75 21.71 -1.65
CA LEU A 66 -1.84 22.61 -0.93
C LEU A 66 -2.58 23.60 -0.02
N GLY A 67 -3.79 24.03 -0.41
CA GLY A 67 -4.62 24.94 0.38
C GLY A 67 -5.53 24.25 1.40
N TYR A 68 -5.60 22.92 1.44
CA TYR A 68 -6.49 22.21 2.35
C TYR A 68 -5.89 22.13 3.76
N PRO A 69 -6.70 22.22 4.83
CA PRO A 69 -6.25 21.82 6.17
C PRO A 69 -5.92 20.34 6.18
N VAL A 70 -5.11 19.88 7.14
CA VAL A 70 -4.88 18.45 7.36
C VAL A 70 -6.20 17.76 7.71
N VAL A 71 -6.28 16.47 7.40
CA VAL A 71 -7.52 15.71 7.61
C VAL A 71 -7.77 15.49 9.09
N GLU A 72 -8.90 15.96 9.60
CA GLU A 72 -9.31 15.74 10.99
C GLU A 72 -9.75 14.30 11.23
N ARG A 73 -9.37 13.73 12.38
CA ARG A 73 -9.90 12.44 12.84
C ARG A 73 -11.37 12.58 13.20
N ARG A 74 -12.23 11.89 12.46
CA ARG A 74 -13.69 11.95 12.66
C ARG A 74 -14.31 10.58 12.52
N MET A 75 -15.06 10.15 13.53
CA MET A 75 -15.82 8.91 13.49
C MET A 75 -17.21 9.14 12.87
N THR A 76 -17.68 8.16 12.09
CA THR A 76 -19.05 8.05 11.61
C THR A 76 -19.58 6.68 12.05
N GLY A 77 -20.38 6.67 13.12
CA GLY A 77 -20.69 5.43 13.82
C GLY A 77 -19.41 4.79 14.39
N ASN A 78 -19.14 3.53 14.05
CA ASN A 78 -17.95 2.80 14.45
C ASN A 78 -16.79 2.85 13.42
N GLN A 79 -16.89 3.70 12.39
CA GLN A 79 -15.96 3.77 11.27
C GLN A 79 -15.35 5.16 11.13
N MET A 80 -14.12 5.22 10.61
CA MET A 80 -13.49 6.45 10.12
C MET A 80 -13.03 6.30 8.65
N LEU A 81 -13.71 5.46 7.87
CA LEU A 81 -13.29 5.08 6.52
C LEU A 81 -13.21 6.26 5.55
N SER A 82 -14.06 7.28 5.71
CA SER A 82 -13.96 8.52 4.94
C SER A 82 -12.69 9.31 5.27
N VAL A 83 -12.19 9.23 6.49
CA VAL A 83 -10.93 9.84 6.95
C VAL A 83 -9.73 9.08 6.39
N SER A 84 -9.70 7.76 6.58
CA SER A 84 -8.60 6.91 6.10
C SER A 84 -8.44 6.99 4.58
N ARG A 85 -9.53 6.94 3.82
CA ARG A 85 -9.54 7.12 2.35
C ARG A 85 -9.05 8.50 1.91
N ASN A 86 -9.47 9.55 2.60
CA ASN A 86 -9.03 10.90 2.28
C ASN A 86 -7.53 11.07 2.53
N ILE A 87 -7.01 10.53 3.64
CA ILE A 87 -5.58 10.55 3.96
C ILE A 87 -4.81 9.72 2.91
N LEU A 88 -5.27 8.52 2.58
CA LEU A 88 -4.66 7.66 1.55
C LEU A 88 -4.59 8.39 0.20
N TYR A 89 -5.70 8.99 -0.23
CA TYR A 89 -5.76 9.75 -1.48
C TYR A 89 -4.79 10.94 -1.47
N ARG A 90 -4.75 11.73 -0.38
CA ARG A 90 -3.90 12.90 -0.30
C ARG A 90 -2.41 12.55 -0.27
N ILE A 91 -2.00 11.64 0.61
CA ILE A 91 -0.59 11.26 0.73
C ILE A 91 -0.07 10.69 -0.59
N ASN A 92 -0.79 9.75 -1.20
CA ASN A 92 -0.38 9.13 -2.45
C ASN A 92 -0.30 10.16 -3.59
N THR A 93 -1.33 10.98 -3.75
CA THR A 93 -1.39 11.98 -4.82
C THR A 93 -0.29 13.03 -4.68
N LEU A 94 -0.04 13.52 -3.46
CA LEU A 94 0.98 14.51 -3.17
C LEU A 94 2.40 13.94 -3.32
N ALA A 95 2.65 12.72 -2.83
CA ALA A 95 3.96 12.07 -2.95
C ALA A 95 4.33 11.82 -4.42
N ILE A 96 3.39 11.30 -5.23
CA ILE A 96 3.61 11.13 -6.67
C ILE A 96 3.74 12.49 -7.38
N ALA A 97 2.97 13.51 -7.01
CA ALA A 97 3.10 14.85 -7.60
C ALA A 97 4.50 15.43 -7.38
N TYR A 98 5.07 15.23 -6.18
CA TYR A 98 6.46 15.60 -5.93
C TYR A 98 7.42 14.85 -6.85
N ARG A 99 7.29 13.52 -6.97
CA ARG A 99 8.16 12.70 -7.84
C ARG A 99 8.03 13.04 -9.34
N LEU A 100 6.86 13.50 -9.75
CA LEU A 100 6.61 13.94 -11.13
C LEU A 100 7.11 15.34 -11.43
N SER A 101 7.11 16.26 -10.46
CA SER A 101 7.37 17.69 -10.70
C SER A 101 8.65 18.23 -10.05
N GLY A 102 9.15 17.58 -9.00
CA GLY A 102 10.21 18.11 -8.14
C GLY A 102 9.75 19.25 -7.21
N ASP A 103 8.47 19.64 -7.23
CA ASP A 103 7.95 20.73 -6.40
C ASP A 103 7.83 20.29 -4.93
N ARG A 104 8.74 20.77 -4.11
CA ARG A 104 8.87 20.41 -2.69
C ARG A 104 7.60 20.69 -1.87
N ARG A 105 6.76 21.64 -2.28
CA ARG A 105 5.51 21.96 -1.58
C ARG A 105 4.59 20.76 -1.48
N TYR A 106 4.58 19.87 -2.50
CA TYR A 106 3.79 18.64 -2.46
C TYR A 106 4.32 17.65 -1.42
N ALA A 107 5.63 17.46 -1.35
CA ALA A 107 6.23 16.60 -0.33
C ALA A 107 5.98 17.12 1.09
N ASP A 108 6.20 18.43 1.31
CA ASP A 108 5.98 19.06 2.61
C ASP A 108 4.52 18.91 3.07
N LYS A 109 3.56 19.03 2.14
CA LYS A 109 2.14 18.83 2.43
C LYS A 109 1.82 17.36 2.73
N ALA A 110 2.41 16.40 2.00
CA ALA A 110 2.26 14.97 2.29
C ALA A 110 2.80 14.63 3.69
N VAL A 111 4.00 15.12 4.03
CA VAL A 111 4.60 14.93 5.36
C VAL A 111 3.72 15.54 6.47
N ALA A 112 3.09 16.68 6.23
CA ALA A 112 2.15 17.28 7.19
C ALA A 112 0.92 16.39 7.42
N GLU A 113 0.35 15.79 6.36
CA GLU A 113 -0.74 14.79 6.50
C GLU A 113 -0.27 13.54 7.24
N MET A 114 0.95 13.06 6.98
CA MET A 114 1.54 11.89 7.65
C MET A 114 1.76 12.15 9.16
N ARG A 115 2.33 13.31 9.53
CA ARG A 115 2.49 13.70 10.93
C ARG A 115 1.15 13.78 11.66
N ASN A 116 0.15 14.33 11.00
CA ASN A 116 -1.21 14.40 11.53
C ASN A 116 -1.84 13.00 11.72
N ALA A 117 -1.72 12.10 10.75
CA ALA A 117 -2.20 10.72 10.88
C ALA A 117 -1.45 9.93 11.98
N ALA A 118 -0.14 10.15 12.09
CA ALA A 118 0.68 9.56 13.17
C ALA A 118 0.26 10.07 14.55
N ALA A 119 -0.24 11.30 14.67
CA ALA A 119 -0.71 11.88 15.93
C ALA A 119 -2.09 11.36 16.38
N PHE A 120 -2.85 10.67 15.54
CA PHE A 120 -4.12 10.06 15.96
C PHE A 120 -3.89 9.08 17.11
N PRO A 121 -4.80 9.00 18.10
CA PRO A 121 -4.62 8.09 19.24
C PRO A 121 -4.55 6.62 18.78
N ASP A 122 -5.36 6.27 17.79
CA ASP A 122 -5.42 4.98 17.11
C ASP A 122 -5.91 5.15 15.67
N TRP A 123 -5.85 4.08 14.88
CA TRP A 123 -6.40 4.00 13.53
C TRP A 123 -7.68 3.16 13.47
N ASN A 124 -8.44 3.12 14.56
CA ASN A 124 -9.71 2.42 14.72
C ASN A 124 -9.63 0.89 14.49
N PRO A 125 -8.93 0.13 15.34
CA PRO A 125 -8.77 -1.30 15.15
C PRO A 125 -10.08 -2.10 15.23
N GLN A 126 -11.17 -1.51 15.73
CA GLN A 126 -12.49 -2.13 15.74
C GLN A 126 -13.12 -2.22 14.35
N HIS A 127 -12.70 -1.36 13.41
CA HIS A 127 -13.06 -1.43 12.00
C HIS A 127 -11.78 -1.47 11.15
N PHE A 128 -11.21 -2.64 11.00
CA PHE A 128 -9.83 -2.83 10.54
C PHE A 128 -9.55 -2.34 9.11
N LEU A 129 -10.56 -2.08 8.29
CA LEU A 129 -10.38 -1.39 7.00
C LEU A 129 -9.78 0.00 7.19
N ASP A 130 -10.13 0.71 8.27
CA ASP A 130 -9.58 2.02 8.58
C ASP A 130 -8.08 1.92 8.86
N VAL A 131 -7.68 0.91 9.65
CA VAL A 131 -6.27 0.60 9.92
C VAL A 131 -5.53 0.27 8.64
N ALA A 132 -6.10 -0.60 7.81
CA ALA A 132 -5.46 -1.08 6.59
C ALA A 132 -5.20 0.06 5.60
N GLU A 133 -6.18 0.92 5.35
CA GLU A 133 -6.04 2.04 4.43
C GLU A 133 -5.08 3.11 4.96
N LEU A 134 -5.08 3.39 6.28
CA LEU A 134 -4.09 4.29 6.89
C LEU A 134 -2.68 3.72 6.85
N THR A 135 -2.53 2.42 7.13
CA THR A 135 -1.23 1.75 7.03
C THR A 135 -0.67 1.82 5.62
N LEU A 136 -1.52 1.58 4.61
CA LEU A 136 -1.15 1.71 3.20
C LEU A 136 -0.72 3.14 2.85
N ALA A 137 -1.49 4.14 3.31
CA ALA A 137 -1.18 5.56 3.09
C ALA A 137 0.19 5.94 3.67
N MET A 138 0.42 5.56 4.93
CA MET A 138 1.67 5.86 5.63
C MET A 138 2.86 5.12 5.02
N ALA A 139 2.66 3.86 4.60
CA ALA A 139 3.68 3.07 3.94
C ALA A 139 4.14 3.70 2.62
N PHE A 140 3.21 4.12 1.76
CA PHE A 140 3.55 4.80 0.51
C PHE A 140 4.22 6.15 0.75
N GLY A 141 3.69 6.95 1.67
CA GLY A 141 4.31 8.24 2.01
C GLY A 141 5.73 8.07 2.53
N TYR A 142 5.94 7.11 3.43
CA TYR A 142 7.25 6.78 3.98
C TYR A 142 8.21 6.30 2.90
N ASP A 143 7.80 5.35 2.06
CA ASP A 143 8.64 4.74 1.04
C ASP A 143 8.99 5.74 -0.09
N TRP A 144 7.99 6.46 -0.59
CA TRP A 144 8.18 7.36 -1.73
C TRP A 144 8.79 8.72 -1.38
N LEU A 145 8.80 9.11 -0.11
CA LEU A 145 9.43 10.35 0.36
C LEU A 145 10.65 10.11 1.24
N TYR A 146 11.11 8.86 1.39
CA TYR A 146 12.13 8.44 2.35
C TYR A 146 13.39 9.30 2.34
N ASP A 147 13.89 9.66 1.17
CA ASP A 147 15.07 10.50 0.96
C ASP A 147 14.91 11.96 1.43
N LEU A 148 13.67 12.38 1.69
CA LEU A 148 13.32 13.73 2.16
C LEU A 148 13.00 13.78 3.65
N LEU A 149 12.72 12.64 4.26
CA LEU A 149 12.37 12.54 5.67
C LEU A 149 13.60 12.73 6.54
N ASP A 150 13.51 13.58 7.54
CA ASP A 150 14.52 13.63 8.59
C ASP A 150 14.38 12.43 9.55
N GLU A 151 15.33 12.27 10.45
CA GLU A 151 15.37 11.13 11.36
C GLU A 151 14.17 11.09 12.32
N ASN A 152 13.67 12.25 12.76
CA ASN A 152 12.51 12.33 13.64
C ASN A 152 11.25 11.89 12.91
N ASP A 153 11.06 12.31 11.65
CA ASP A 153 9.94 11.88 10.83
C ASP A 153 9.99 10.39 10.55
N ARG A 154 11.17 9.85 10.21
CA ARG A 154 11.34 8.41 9.99
C ARG A 154 10.92 7.61 11.22
N GLN A 155 11.46 7.96 12.40
CA GLN A 155 11.11 7.28 13.64
C GLN A 155 9.62 7.40 13.99
N LEU A 156 9.03 8.59 13.83
CA LEU A 156 7.61 8.83 14.07
C LEU A 156 6.72 7.94 13.17
N PHE A 157 7.04 7.89 11.88
CA PHE A 157 6.23 7.15 10.92
C PHE A 157 6.43 5.63 11.05
N GLU A 158 7.65 5.17 11.27
CA GLU A 158 7.94 3.77 11.60
C GLU A 158 7.16 3.30 12.83
N GLN A 159 7.23 4.09 13.90
CA GLN A 159 6.50 3.78 15.14
C GLN A 159 4.98 3.74 14.89
N ALA A 160 4.42 4.71 14.17
CA ALA A 160 2.99 4.75 13.87
C ALA A 160 2.55 3.56 13.00
N ILE A 161 3.32 3.20 11.97
CA ILE A 161 3.05 2.04 11.11
C ILE A 161 3.09 0.75 11.93
N ILE A 162 4.08 0.58 12.79
CA ILE A 162 4.20 -0.63 13.62
C ILE A 162 3.09 -0.70 14.67
N GLU A 163 2.95 0.35 15.51
CA GLU A 163 2.09 0.30 16.70
C GLU A 163 0.61 0.44 16.38
N LYS A 164 0.25 1.28 15.39
CA LYS A 164 -1.15 1.55 15.02
C LYS A 164 -1.62 0.77 13.80
N GLY A 165 -0.68 0.36 12.94
CA GLY A 165 -0.94 -0.42 11.73
C GLY A 165 -0.79 -1.92 11.97
N ILE A 166 0.44 -2.40 12.19
CA ILE A 166 0.77 -3.83 12.11
C ILE A 166 0.42 -4.58 13.40
N LEU A 167 0.75 -4.04 14.57
CA LEU A 167 0.55 -4.70 15.87
C LEU A 167 -0.92 -4.92 16.23
N PRO A 168 -1.88 -4.01 15.92
CA PRO A 168 -3.27 -4.32 16.13
C PRO A 168 -3.68 -5.53 15.30
N SER A 169 -4.02 -6.63 15.97
CA SER A 169 -4.37 -7.87 15.29
C SER A 169 -5.73 -7.73 14.60
N TYR A 170 -5.81 -8.17 13.35
CA TYR A 170 -7.04 -8.44 12.66
C TYR A 170 -7.31 -9.96 12.67
N GLY A 171 -8.59 -10.36 12.84
CA GLY A 171 -9.00 -11.77 12.84
C GLY A 171 -8.77 -12.44 11.48
N GLU A 172 -9.66 -13.34 11.10
CA GLU A 172 -9.68 -13.94 9.76
C GLU A 172 -10.62 -13.12 8.86
N PRO A 173 -10.07 -12.20 8.06
CA PRO A 173 -10.88 -11.36 7.20
C PRO A 173 -11.47 -12.17 6.05
N ARG A 174 -12.69 -11.82 5.65
CA ARG A 174 -13.42 -12.47 4.55
C ARG A 174 -13.72 -11.45 3.45
N TYR A 175 -13.95 -11.94 2.24
CA TYR A 175 -14.31 -11.13 1.06
C TYR A 175 -13.34 -9.96 0.86
N ASN A 176 -13.83 -8.76 0.57
CA ASN A 176 -13.01 -7.57 0.34
C ASN A 176 -12.08 -7.24 1.51
N TRP A 177 -12.47 -7.54 2.75
CA TRP A 177 -11.62 -7.33 3.92
C TRP A 177 -10.31 -8.12 3.85
N CYS A 178 -10.34 -9.32 3.25
CA CYS A 178 -9.13 -10.13 3.09
C CYS A 178 -8.11 -9.38 2.23
N GLN A 179 -8.51 -8.92 1.06
CA GLN A 179 -7.60 -8.22 0.14
C GLN A 179 -7.12 -6.89 0.75
N VAL A 180 -8.05 -6.08 1.28
CA VAL A 180 -7.72 -4.75 1.82
C VAL A 180 -6.82 -4.83 3.04
N CYS A 181 -7.17 -5.68 4.02
CA CYS A 181 -6.37 -5.80 5.24
C CYS A 181 -4.97 -6.34 4.95
N HIS A 182 -4.86 -7.39 4.12
CA HIS A 182 -3.55 -7.94 3.77
C HIS A 182 -2.72 -6.97 2.93
N ALA A 183 -3.31 -6.18 2.03
CA ALA A 183 -2.59 -5.17 1.28
C ALA A 183 -2.02 -4.08 2.18
N GLY A 184 -2.83 -3.53 3.08
CA GLY A 184 -2.37 -2.51 4.03
C GLY A 184 -1.26 -3.02 4.94
N MET A 185 -1.44 -4.20 5.52
CA MET A 185 -0.44 -4.80 6.42
C MET A 185 0.85 -5.15 5.69
N THR A 186 0.77 -5.69 4.48
CA THR A 186 1.95 -5.99 3.66
C THR A 186 2.71 -4.71 3.28
N ALA A 187 2.00 -3.66 2.89
CA ALA A 187 2.63 -2.37 2.59
C ALA A 187 3.40 -1.82 3.80
N GLY A 188 2.76 -1.79 4.97
CA GLY A 188 3.42 -1.37 6.21
C GLY A 188 4.63 -2.22 6.55
N ALA A 189 4.49 -3.54 6.49
CA ALA A 189 5.57 -4.48 6.79
C ALA A 189 6.76 -4.33 5.83
N LEU A 190 6.51 -4.15 4.53
CA LEU A 190 7.56 -3.90 3.54
C LEU A 190 8.23 -2.53 3.73
N ALA A 191 7.45 -1.49 4.04
CA ALA A 191 7.98 -0.14 4.21
C ALA A 191 8.97 -0.02 5.37
N VAL A 192 8.71 -0.70 6.49
CA VAL A 192 9.52 -0.60 7.72
C VAL A 192 10.20 -1.91 8.11
N PHE A 193 10.52 -2.75 7.12
CA PHE A 193 11.01 -4.12 7.33
C PHE A 193 12.23 -4.16 8.25
N GLU A 194 13.19 -3.28 8.05
CA GLU A 194 14.46 -3.26 8.79
C GLU A 194 14.25 -2.92 10.28
N ARG A 195 13.17 -2.22 10.61
CA ARG A 195 12.88 -1.83 11.99
C ARG A 195 12.43 -3.00 12.87
N ASN A 196 11.68 -3.94 12.30
CA ASN A 196 11.26 -5.17 12.97
C ASN A 196 11.11 -6.32 11.97
N PRO A 197 12.23 -6.92 11.54
CA PRO A 197 12.24 -7.93 10.47
C PRO A 197 11.38 -9.16 10.77
N GLU A 198 11.35 -9.59 12.04
CA GLU A 198 10.57 -10.76 12.43
C GLU A 198 9.06 -10.51 12.30
N LEU A 199 8.57 -9.37 12.81
CA LEU A 199 7.17 -8.99 12.69
C LEU A 199 6.79 -8.78 11.23
N ALA A 200 7.62 -8.09 10.47
CA ALA A 200 7.39 -7.82 9.05
C ALA A 200 7.29 -9.12 8.24
N ALA A 201 8.24 -10.03 8.40
CA ALA A 201 8.25 -11.30 7.69
C ALA A 201 7.03 -12.17 8.04
N LYS A 202 6.63 -12.23 9.32
CA LYS A 202 5.42 -12.94 9.75
C LYS A 202 4.16 -12.33 9.14
N THR A 203 4.07 -11.01 9.09
CA THR A 203 2.92 -10.29 8.52
C THR A 203 2.76 -10.58 7.03
N ILE A 204 3.87 -10.51 6.28
CA ILE A 204 3.87 -10.79 4.84
C ILE A 204 3.54 -12.26 4.56
N ALA A 205 4.19 -13.20 5.27
CA ALA A 205 3.92 -14.63 5.11
C ALA A 205 2.44 -14.97 5.40
N ARG A 206 1.84 -14.35 6.43
CA ARG A 206 0.41 -14.47 6.72
C ARG A 206 -0.45 -14.00 5.54
N ALA A 207 -0.15 -12.84 4.97
CA ALA A 207 -0.89 -12.30 3.83
C ALA A 207 -0.85 -13.26 2.64
N VAL A 208 0.34 -13.72 2.25
CA VAL A 208 0.53 -14.68 1.16
C VAL A 208 -0.29 -15.96 1.38
N ASN A 209 -0.24 -16.52 2.57
CA ASN A 209 -0.88 -17.81 2.87
C ASN A 209 -2.41 -17.72 3.03
N CYS A 210 -2.93 -16.56 3.47
CA CYS A 210 -4.38 -16.37 3.65
C CYS A 210 -5.13 -16.00 2.36
N LEU A 211 -4.45 -15.43 1.36
CA LEU A 211 -5.09 -14.96 0.13
C LEU A 211 -5.70 -16.06 -0.74
N PRO A 212 -5.02 -17.19 -1.06
CA PRO A 212 -5.55 -18.16 -2.02
C PRO A 212 -6.92 -18.73 -1.67
N PRO A 213 -7.20 -19.18 -0.44
CA PRO A 213 -8.53 -19.67 -0.09
C PRO A 213 -9.59 -18.56 -0.11
N ALA A 214 -9.24 -17.34 0.33
CA ALA A 214 -10.14 -16.21 0.33
C ALA A 214 -10.50 -15.76 -1.10
N MET A 215 -9.51 -15.72 -1.99
CA MET A 215 -9.72 -15.38 -3.40
C MET A 215 -10.61 -16.40 -4.10
N ARG A 216 -10.37 -17.68 -3.90
CA ARG A 216 -11.25 -18.73 -4.44
C ARG A 216 -12.70 -18.58 -3.96
N ALA A 217 -12.91 -18.25 -2.68
CA ALA A 217 -14.25 -18.04 -2.13
C ALA A 217 -14.91 -16.76 -2.66
N SER A 218 -14.13 -15.69 -2.85
CA SER A 218 -14.64 -14.37 -3.26
C SER A 218 -14.98 -14.27 -4.75
N TYR A 219 -14.27 -15.00 -5.63
CA TYR A 219 -14.46 -14.91 -7.08
C TYR A 219 -15.10 -16.18 -7.69
N TYR A 220 -15.92 -16.87 -6.93
CA TYR A 220 -16.61 -18.09 -7.36
C TYR A 220 -18.13 -17.87 -7.50
N PRO A 221 -18.77 -18.44 -8.55
CA PRO A 221 -18.17 -19.05 -9.74
C PRO A 221 -17.81 -18.02 -10.80
N LYS A 222 -16.80 -18.30 -11.61
CA LYS A 222 -16.46 -17.52 -12.82
C LYS A 222 -16.27 -16.02 -12.62
N GLY A 223 -15.68 -15.63 -11.49
CA GLY A 223 -15.41 -14.23 -11.17
C GLY A 223 -16.58 -13.46 -10.55
N ALA A 224 -17.69 -14.12 -10.25
CA ALA A 224 -18.78 -13.49 -9.49
C ALA A 224 -18.32 -13.16 -8.07
N TYR A 225 -18.70 -11.97 -7.58
CA TYR A 225 -18.33 -11.49 -6.25
C TYR A 225 -19.58 -11.38 -5.36
N PRO A 226 -19.62 -12.07 -4.18
CA PRO A 226 -20.82 -12.14 -3.36
C PRO A 226 -21.37 -10.80 -2.88
N GLU A 227 -20.47 -9.83 -2.65
CA GLU A 227 -20.81 -8.49 -2.17
C GLU A 227 -21.15 -7.49 -3.30
N GLY A 228 -21.14 -7.95 -4.57
CA GLY A 228 -21.48 -7.15 -5.75
C GLY A 228 -20.32 -6.34 -6.34
N PRO A 229 -20.58 -5.57 -7.44
CA PRO A 229 -19.52 -5.00 -8.27
C PRO A 229 -18.68 -3.92 -7.58
N VAL A 230 -19.25 -3.17 -6.64
CA VAL A 230 -18.51 -2.13 -5.91
C VAL A 230 -17.41 -2.75 -5.06
N TYR A 231 -17.74 -3.79 -4.31
CA TYR A 231 -16.77 -4.49 -3.46
C TYR A 231 -15.84 -5.39 -4.28
N TRP A 232 -16.30 -5.90 -5.43
CA TRP A 232 -15.44 -6.55 -6.39
C TRP A 232 -14.30 -5.61 -6.85
N SER A 233 -14.65 -4.38 -7.24
CA SER A 233 -13.66 -3.37 -7.65
C SER A 233 -12.72 -3.02 -6.51
N TYR A 234 -13.27 -2.72 -5.33
CA TYR A 234 -12.51 -2.34 -4.14
C TYR A 234 -11.53 -3.44 -3.70
N GLY A 235 -12.01 -4.68 -3.55
CA GLY A 235 -11.15 -5.81 -3.17
C GLY A 235 -10.09 -6.13 -4.23
N SER A 236 -10.45 -6.07 -5.54
CA SER A 236 -9.52 -6.33 -6.63
C SER A 236 -8.41 -5.28 -6.72
N GLU A 237 -8.72 -4.00 -6.53
CA GLU A 237 -7.74 -2.92 -6.52
C GLU A 237 -6.67 -3.14 -5.46
N PHE A 238 -7.07 -3.43 -4.22
CA PHE A 238 -6.13 -3.71 -3.14
C PHE A 238 -5.35 -5.02 -3.35
N ASN A 239 -5.98 -6.03 -3.95
CA ASN A 239 -5.28 -7.27 -4.28
C ASN A 239 -4.18 -7.04 -5.32
N VAL A 240 -4.49 -6.33 -6.41
CA VAL A 240 -3.49 -5.97 -7.43
C VAL A 240 -2.36 -5.14 -6.83
N ALA A 241 -2.69 -4.20 -5.94
CA ALA A 241 -1.70 -3.43 -5.21
C ALA A 241 -0.77 -4.31 -4.37
N LEU A 242 -1.33 -5.29 -3.66
CA LEU A 242 -0.56 -6.25 -2.86
C LEU A 242 0.39 -7.07 -3.72
N LEU A 243 -0.09 -7.65 -4.82
CA LEU A 243 0.74 -8.45 -5.73
C LEU A 243 1.89 -7.62 -6.32
N ALA A 244 1.60 -6.40 -6.76
CA ALA A 244 2.61 -5.50 -7.30
C ALA A 244 3.67 -5.08 -6.25
N MET A 245 3.28 -4.90 -4.98
CA MET A 245 4.22 -4.61 -3.90
C MET A 245 5.11 -5.82 -3.56
N LEU A 246 4.56 -7.03 -3.54
CA LEU A 246 5.34 -8.26 -3.35
C LEU A 246 6.36 -8.42 -4.47
N GLU A 247 5.93 -8.28 -5.72
CA GLU A 247 6.80 -8.38 -6.90
C GLU A 247 7.91 -7.31 -6.87
N SER A 248 7.55 -6.06 -6.57
CA SER A 248 8.54 -4.98 -6.54
C SER A 248 9.55 -5.09 -5.41
N ALA A 249 9.15 -5.55 -4.22
CA ALA A 249 10.01 -5.60 -3.04
C ALA A 249 10.74 -6.95 -2.88
N LEU A 250 10.07 -8.06 -3.23
CA LEU A 250 10.58 -9.41 -3.00
C LEU A 250 10.97 -10.15 -4.29
N GLY A 251 10.66 -9.59 -5.47
CA GLY A 251 10.89 -10.24 -6.76
C GLY A 251 9.98 -11.42 -7.05
N THR A 252 8.87 -11.54 -6.31
CA THR A 252 7.89 -12.62 -6.50
C THR A 252 6.54 -12.27 -5.89
N ASP A 253 5.46 -12.63 -6.56
CA ASP A 253 4.10 -12.61 -6.03
C ASP A 253 3.69 -13.96 -5.40
N PHE A 254 4.60 -14.90 -5.27
CA PHE A 254 4.37 -16.27 -4.79
C PHE A 254 3.37 -17.08 -5.63
N GLY A 255 3.20 -16.74 -6.91
CA GLY A 255 2.23 -17.37 -7.80
C GLY A 255 0.78 -17.00 -7.50
N LEU A 256 0.54 -15.83 -6.93
CA LEU A 256 -0.79 -15.32 -6.57
C LEU A 256 -1.49 -14.57 -7.72
N ALA A 257 -0.75 -14.17 -8.79
CA ALA A 257 -1.29 -13.49 -9.97
C ALA A 257 -2.05 -14.43 -10.91
#